data_cf391672dcf7d2bf6a41fa2121336793
#
_entry.id   cf391672dcf7d2bf6a41fa2121336793
#
_cell.length_a   1.000
_cell.length_b   1.000
_cell.length_c   1.000
_cell.angle_alpha   90.00
_cell.angle_beta   90.00
_cell.angle_gamma   90.00
#
_symmetry.space_group_name_H-M   'P 1'
#
loop_
_entity.id
_entity.type
_entity.pdbx_description
1 polymer ?
#
loop_
_entity_poly.entity_id
_entity_poly.type
_entity_poly.pdbx_seq_one_letter_code
_entity_poly.pdbx_strand_id
1 'polypeptide(L)'
;MYRTQINAVTAALFVVFVSLFASSEAKAQRTMRYQNILTGQLSVPYAKNPDIGGVLSYGQYTLNGYWSAGIQSIGRTQPEGKYNLLQTQTLRLYGEYMHRLISDRKRIINLYCGGGPFIGYEFYDPLGRLPDHIQKSIEDNAFIYGITGSIEIEIFLMKKIAFVLGANMPLTFGSESSWFRGNSTAGLRINL
;
A
#
# COMPACT_ATOMS: atom_id res chain seq x y z
N MET A 1 -12.94 -4.98 -26.73
CA MET A 1 -14.09 -5.57 -26.01
C MET A 1 -13.82 -5.88 -24.53
N TYR A 2 -12.61 -6.16 -24.08
CA TYR A 2 -12.27 -6.41 -22.65
C TYR A 2 -12.33 -5.20 -21.72
N ARG A 3 -12.07 -3.99 -22.19
CA ARG A 3 -12.05 -2.76 -21.35
C ARG A 3 -13.42 -2.37 -20.78
N THR A 4 -14.49 -2.64 -21.50
CA THR A 4 -15.86 -2.31 -21.05
C THR A 4 -16.37 -3.24 -19.96
N GLN A 5 -15.94 -4.49 -19.94
CA GLN A 5 -16.35 -5.44 -18.90
C GLN A 5 -15.67 -5.18 -17.55
N ILE A 6 -14.40 -4.76 -17.55
CA ILE A 6 -13.68 -4.40 -16.31
C ILE A 6 -14.35 -3.20 -15.64
N ASN A 7 -14.76 -2.20 -16.41
CA ASN A 7 -15.44 -1.03 -15.87
C ASN A 7 -16.82 -1.37 -15.27
N ALA A 8 -17.56 -2.31 -15.87
CA ALA A 8 -18.86 -2.73 -15.36
C ALA A 8 -18.74 -3.53 -14.05
N VAL A 9 -17.76 -4.42 -13.93
CA VAL A 9 -17.50 -5.19 -12.71
C VAL A 9 -17.01 -4.26 -11.58
N THR A 10 -16.15 -3.31 -11.90
CA THR A 10 -15.67 -2.33 -10.92
C THR A 10 -16.80 -1.42 -10.44
N ALA A 11 -17.68 -0.97 -11.35
CA ALA A 11 -18.85 -0.18 -10.99
C ALA A 11 -19.87 -0.98 -10.18
N ALA A 12 -20.11 -2.25 -10.51
CA ALA A 12 -20.99 -3.12 -9.75
C ALA A 12 -20.46 -3.41 -8.35
N LEU A 13 -19.15 -3.67 -8.21
CA LEU A 13 -18.50 -3.83 -6.91
C LEU A 13 -18.58 -2.53 -6.08
N PHE A 14 -18.43 -1.38 -6.72
CA PHE A 14 -18.55 -0.09 -6.04
C PHE A 14 -20.00 0.17 -5.57
N VAL A 15 -21.01 -0.17 -6.38
CA VAL A 15 -22.44 -0.04 -6.02
C VAL A 15 -22.81 -1.00 -4.89
N VAL A 16 -22.35 -2.27 -4.94
CA VAL A 16 -22.55 -3.24 -3.85
C VAL A 16 -21.85 -2.76 -2.58
N PHE A 17 -20.66 -2.23 -2.70
CA PHE A 17 -19.92 -1.65 -1.60
C PHE A 17 -20.70 -0.46 -0.97
N VAL A 18 -21.16 0.49 -1.77
CA VAL A 18 -21.96 1.64 -1.31
C VAL A 18 -23.30 1.22 -0.71
N SER A 19 -23.98 0.20 -1.28
CA SER A 19 -25.27 -0.28 -0.76
C SER A 19 -25.13 -1.02 0.59
N LEU A 20 -24.00 -1.71 0.83
CA LEU A 20 -23.69 -2.28 2.15
C LEU A 20 -23.50 -1.22 3.23
N PHE A 21 -23.06 -0.01 2.84
CA PHE A 21 -22.93 1.12 3.77
C PHE A 21 -24.27 1.82 4.08
N ALA A 22 -25.19 1.84 3.13
CA ALA A 22 -26.49 2.51 3.33
C ALA A 22 -27.38 1.79 4.35
N SER A 23 -27.11 0.52 4.65
CA SER A 23 -27.94 -0.31 5.53
C SER A 23 -27.40 -0.51 6.95
N SER A 24 -26.17 -0.09 7.24
CA SER A 24 -25.61 -0.23 8.58
C SER A 24 -25.81 1.06 9.38
N GLU A 25 -26.58 1.02 10.46
CA GLU A 25 -26.45 2.01 11.52
C GLU A 25 -25.05 1.91 12.12
N ALA A 26 -24.11 2.60 11.52
CA ALA A 26 -22.75 2.71 12.03
C ALA A 26 -22.82 3.49 13.35
N LYS A 27 -22.99 2.76 14.45
CA LYS A 27 -22.87 3.35 15.79
C LYS A 27 -21.44 3.85 15.92
N ALA A 28 -21.31 5.17 16.00
CA ALA A 28 -20.03 5.85 16.12
C ALA A 28 -19.12 5.16 17.15
N GLN A 29 -17.99 4.65 16.69
CA GLN A 29 -17.01 4.09 17.58
C GLN A 29 -16.00 5.18 17.93
N ARG A 30 -15.82 5.41 19.22
CA ARG A 30 -14.65 6.14 19.71
C ARG A 30 -13.43 5.26 19.45
N THR A 31 -12.50 5.71 18.62
CA THR A 31 -11.13 5.18 18.59
C THR A 31 -10.59 5.26 20.01
N MET A 32 -10.47 4.12 20.69
CA MET A 32 -9.93 4.11 22.05
C MET A 32 -8.44 4.37 21.97
N ARG A 33 -7.93 5.25 22.83
CA ARG A 33 -6.48 5.45 23.00
C ARG A 33 -5.84 4.11 23.30
N TYR A 34 -4.68 3.86 22.69
CA TYR A 34 -3.87 2.66 22.92
C TYR A 34 -4.50 1.34 22.44
N GLN A 35 -5.52 1.42 21.60
CA GLN A 35 -6.06 0.23 20.95
C GLN A 35 -5.08 -0.26 19.88
N ASN A 36 -4.76 -1.55 19.94
CA ASN A 36 -3.91 -2.19 18.95
C ASN A 36 -4.67 -2.40 17.64
N ILE A 37 -3.96 -2.33 16.53
CA ILE A 37 -4.49 -2.50 15.19
C ILE A 37 -3.66 -3.50 14.39
N LEU A 38 -4.36 -4.31 13.60
CA LEU A 38 -3.78 -5.16 12.58
C LEU A 38 -4.34 -4.73 11.22
N THR A 39 -3.47 -4.43 10.26
CA THR A 39 -3.89 -3.95 8.94
C THR A 39 -3.35 -4.88 7.86
N GLY A 40 -4.24 -5.35 6.97
CA GLY A 40 -3.88 -6.06 5.75
C GLY A 40 -4.38 -5.30 4.53
N GLN A 41 -3.49 -5.00 3.58
CA GLN A 41 -3.80 -4.23 2.38
C GLN A 41 -3.21 -4.87 1.13
N LEU A 42 -3.89 -4.69 0.01
CA LEU A 42 -3.31 -4.88 -1.32
C LEU A 42 -2.61 -3.59 -1.73
N SER A 43 -1.49 -3.71 -2.41
CA SER A 43 -0.68 -2.60 -2.90
C SER A 43 -0.54 -2.66 -4.40
N VAL A 44 -0.82 -1.54 -5.07
CA VAL A 44 -0.70 -1.41 -6.53
C VAL A 44 0.26 -0.26 -6.82
N PRO A 45 1.43 -0.54 -7.38
CA PRO A 45 2.41 0.49 -7.72
C PRO A 45 1.96 1.37 -8.89
N TYR A 46 2.39 2.62 -8.89
CA TYR A 46 2.21 3.54 -10.04
C TYR A 46 3.23 3.18 -11.13
N ALA A 47 2.94 2.15 -11.89
CA ALA A 47 3.77 1.66 -12.99
C ALA A 47 2.92 1.39 -14.23
N LYS A 48 3.56 1.31 -15.40
CA LYS A 48 2.87 1.02 -16.66
C LYS A 48 2.25 -0.38 -16.67
N ASN A 49 2.95 -1.34 -16.03
CA ASN A 49 2.47 -2.71 -15.81
C ASN A 49 2.60 -3.00 -14.30
N PRO A 50 1.57 -2.65 -13.50
CA PRO A 50 1.62 -2.87 -12.07
C PRO A 50 1.36 -4.34 -11.73
N ASP A 51 2.21 -4.91 -10.89
CA ASP A 51 1.93 -6.17 -10.23
C ASP A 51 1.29 -5.90 -8.86
N ILE A 52 0.39 -6.77 -8.44
CA ILE A 52 -0.28 -6.63 -7.15
C ILE A 52 0.68 -7.08 -6.06
N GLY A 53 0.89 -6.23 -5.08
CA GLY A 53 1.63 -6.52 -3.87
C GLY A 53 0.72 -6.62 -2.64
N GLY A 54 1.34 -6.82 -1.48
CA GLY A 54 0.64 -6.90 -0.20
C GLY A 54 1.35 -6.11 0.90
N VAL A 55 0.57 -5.66 1.85
CA VAL A 55 1.03 -4.99 3.07
C VAL A 55 0.40 -5.67 4.27
N LEU A 56 1.21 -5.99 5.28
CA LEU A 56 0.75 -6.45 6.57
C LEU A 56 1.43 -5.60 7.64
N SER A 57 0.65 -4.98 8.50
CA SER A 57 1.19 -4.14 9.59
C SER A 57 0.44 -4.30 10.88
N TYR A 58 1.18 -4.09 11.97
CA TYR A 58 0.69 -4.00 13.33
C TYR A 58 1.00 -2.61 13.88
N GLY A 59 0.10 -2.06 14.67
CA GLY A 59 0.27 -0.73 15.23
C GLY A 59 -0.64 -0.46 16.42
N GLN A 60 -0.67 0.80 16.84
CA GLN A 60 -1.48 1.23 17.98
C GLN A 60 -1.94 2.67 17.78
N TYR A 61 -3.21 2.92 18.06
CA TYR A 61 -3.73 4.29 18.09
C TYR A 61 -3.14 5.09 19.23
N THR A 62 -2.83 6.34 18.92
CA THR A 62 -2.42 7.37 19.87
C THR A 62 -3.51 8.43 20.03
N LEU A 63 -3.23 9.50 20.75
CA LEU A 63 -4.15 10.62 20.91
C LEU A 63 -4.54 11.28 19.58
N ASN A 64 -3.53 11.52 18.74
CA ASN A 64 -3.65 12.31 17.52
C ASN A 64 -3.39 11.54 16.23
N GLY A 65 -3.33 10.21 16.29
CA GLY A 65 -3.02 9.39 15.13
C GLY A 65 -2.79 7.93 15.51
N TYR A 66 -1.86 7.28 14.83
CA TYR A 66 -1.40 5.95 15.16
C TYR A 66 0.05 5.76 14.68
N TRP A 67 0.77 4.86 15.32
CA TRP A 67 2.01 4.33 14.78
C TRP A 67 1.78 2.92 14.25
N SER A 68 2.51 2.53 13.24
CA SER A 68 2.51 1.16 12.72
C SER A 68 3.89 0.72 12.27
N ALA A 69 4.11 -0.57 12.34
CA ALA A 69 5.26 -1.23 11.75
C ALA A 69 4.80 -2.44 10.95
N GLY A 70 5.42 -2.71 9.83
CA GLY A 70 4.93 -3.77 8.96
C GLY A 70 5.90 -4.17 7.87
N ILE A 71 5.43 -5.14 7.09
CA ILE A 71 6.11 -5.64 5.89
C ILE A 71 5.27 -5.31 4.67
N GLN A 72 5.94 -4.94 3.59
CA GLN A 72 5.34 -4.65 2.30
C GLN A 72 6.07 -5.41 1.22
N SER A 73 5.33 -6.11 0.37
CA SER A 73 5.83 -6.70 -0.87
C SER A 73 5.20 -5.99 -2.06
N ILE A 74 6.01 -5.59 -3.03
CA ILE A 74 5.54 -4.91 -4.25
C ILE A 74 6.26 -5.52 -5.43
N GLY A 75 5.51 -6.02 -6.42
CA GLY A 75 6.00 -6.43 -7.72
C GLY A 75 5.87 -5.31 -8.75
N ARG A 76 6.83 -5.20 -9.66
CA ARG A 76 6.79 -4.27 -10.79
C ARG A 76 7.40 -4.92 -12.00
N THR A 77 6.75 -4.75 -13.14
CA THR A 77 7.30 -5.14 -14.43
C THR A 77 7.61 -3.86 -15.20
N GLN A 78 8.88 -3.60 -15.47
CA GLN A 78 9.33 -2.44 -16.23
C GLN A 78 9.84 -2.87 -17.61
N PRO A 79 9.46 -2.17 -18.69
CA PRO A 79 10.09 -2.34 -19.98
C PRO A 79 11.47 -1.66 -19.94
N GLU A 80 12.53 -2.43 -19.93
CA GLU A 80 13.89 -1.92 -19.98
C GLU A 80 14.46 -2.10 -21.39
N GLY A 81 14.59 -0.96 -22.13
CA GLY A 81 15.18 -0.92 -23.46
C GLY A 81 14.39 -1.68 -24.54
N LYS A 82 15.09 -2.09 -25.57
CA LYS A 82 14.53 -2.70 -26.79
C LYS A 82 14.13 -4.18 -26.62
N TYR A 83 14.49 -4.83 -25.53
CA TYR A 83 14.49 -6.28 -25.47
C TYR A 83 13.78 -6.93 -24.29
N ASN A 84 13.50 -6.29 -23.14
CA ASN A 84 13.05 -7.08 -22.00
C ASN A 84 12.15 -6.36 -21.01
N LEU A 85 11.27 -7.15 -20.43
CA LEU A 85 10.52 -6.86 -19.22
C LEU A 85 11.39 -7.29 -18.04
N LEU A 86 11.85 -6.34 -17.24
CA LEU A 86 12.50 -6.62 -15.97
C LEU A 86 11.42 -6.67 -14.88
N GLN A 87 11.25 -7.83 -14.26
CA GLN A 87 10.40 -7.96 -13.10
C GLN A 87 11.23 -7.63 -11.85
N THR A 88 10.80 -6.64 -11.11
CA THR A 88 11.43 -6.25 -9.86
C THR A 88 10.46 -6.54 -8.71
N GLN A 89 10.89 -7.37 -7.77
CA GLN A 89 10.14 -7.61 -6.54
C GLN A 89 10.85 -6.93 -5.37
N THR A 90 10.14 -6.07 -4.67
CA THR A 90 10.65 -5.34 -3.52
C THR A 90 10.00 -5.84 -2.24
N LEU A 91 10.80 -6.23 -1.26
CA LEU A 91 10.36 -6.55 0.10
C LEU A 91 10.87 -5.48 1.05
N ARG A 92 9.97 -4.85 1.82
CA ARG A 92 10.29 -3.75 2.75
C ARG A 92 9.80 -4.05 4.15
N LEU A 93 10.63 -3.69 5.13
CA LEU A 93 10.22 -3.47 6.52
C LEU A 93 10.10 -1.96 6.74
N TYR A 94 9.01 -1.51 7.31
CA TYR A 94 8.80 -0.08 7.56
C TYR A 94 8.22 0.18 8.94
N GLY A 95 8.46 1.37 9.45
CA GLY A 95 7.80 1.92 10.62
C GLY A 95 7.33 3.32 10.30
N GLU A 96 6.08 3.65 10.62
CA GLU A 96 5.50 4.95 10.30
C GLU A 96 4.67 5.51 11.45
N TYR A 97 4.55 6.81 11.48
CA TYR A 97 3.60 7.52 12.31
C TYR A 97 2.64 8.31 11.42
N MET A 98 1.35 8.08 11.64
CA MET A 98 0.25 8.69 10.89
C MET A 98 -0.52 9.64 11.81
N HIS A 99 -0.43 10.93 11.49
CA HIS A 99 -1.16 11.98 12.20
C HIS A 99 -2.56 12.14 11.61
N ARG A 100 -3.56 12.22 12.47
CA ARG A 100 -4.95 12.44 12.04
C ARG A 100 -5.16 13.92 11.73
N LEU A 101 -5.44 14.22 10.45
CA LEU A 101 -5.70 15.57 9.97
C LEU A 101 -7.15 15.96 10.17
N ILE A 102 -8.06 15.10 9.72
CA ILE A 102 -9.50 15.35 9.70
C ILE A 102 -10.22 14.12 10.21
N SER A 103 -11.28 14.35 10.98
CA SER A 103 -12.18 13.31 11.46
C SER A 103 -13.60 13.85 11.44
N ASP A 104 -14.54 13.07 10.92
CA ASP A 104 -15.96 13.38 11.02
C ASP A 104 -16.41 13.41 12.51
N ARG A 105 -17.49 14.15 12.79
CA ARG A 105 -18.09 14.25 14.15
C ARG A 105 -18.40 12.88 14.76
N LYS A 106 -18.81 11.93 13.95
CA LYS A 106 -19.09 10.53 14.35
C LYS A 106 -17.84 9.67 14.37
N ARG A 107 -16.70 10.18 13.89
CA ARG A 107 -15.42 9.45 13.74
C ARG A 107 -15.53 8.18 12.89
N ILE A 108 -16.44 8.19 11.93
CA ILE A 108 -16.60 7.09 10.98
C ILE A 108 -15.54 7.21 9.88
N ILE A 109 -15.24 8.44 9.47
CA ILE A 109 -14.24 8.72 8.42
C ILE A 109 -13.11 9.53 9.05
N ASN A 110 -11.90 9.05 8.88
CA ASN A 110 -10.68 9.72 9.33
C ASN A 110 -9.71 9.85 8.15
N LEU A 111 -9.06 11.00 8.06
CA LEU A 111 -7.96 11.27 7.14
C LEU A 111 -6.68 11.38 7.95
N TYR A 112 -5.67 10.62 7.54
CA TYR A 112 -4.34 10.64 8.14
C TYR A 112 -3.30 11.07 7.10
N CYS A 113 -2.24 11.69 7.59
CA CYS A 113 -1.03 11.98 6.83
C CYS A 113 0.18 11.71 7.72
N GLY A 114 1.21 11.14 7.17
CA GLY A 114 2.38 10.81 7.94
C GLY A 114 3.46 10.15 7.11
N GLY A 115 4.24 9.30 7.77
CA GLY A 115 5.31 8.56 7.11
C GLY A 115 6.33 8.04 8.10
N GLY A 116 7.41 7.50 7.56
CA GLY A 116 8.49 6.98 8.37
C GLY A 116 9.59 6.29 7.57
N PRO A 117 10.60 5.75 8.25
CA PRO A 117 11.70 5.06 7.60
C PRO A 117 11.31 3.66 7.14
N PHE A 118 12.02 3.17 6.16
CA PHE A 118 11.98 1.78 5.74
C PHE A 118 13.37 1.27 5.35
N ILE A 119 13.52 -0.06 5.42
CA ILE A 119 14.64 -0.81 4.88
C ILE A 119 14.09 -1.99 4.08
N GLY A 120 14.82 -2.50 3.12
CA GLY A 120 14.34 -3.61 2.32
C GLY A 120 15.36 -4.17 1.36
N TYR A 121 14.87 -5.12 0.59
CA TYR A 121 15.60 -5.77 -0.48
C TYR A 121 14.82 -5.72 -1.78
N GLU A 122 15.53 -5.50 -2.85
CA GLU A 122 15.02 -5.50 -4.21
C GLU A 122 15.62 -6.70 -4.96
N PHE A 123 14.72 -7.55 -5.46
CA PHE A 123 15.06 -8.74 -6.23
C PHE A 123 14.76 -8.45 -7.69
N TYR A 124 15.73 -8.73 -8.55
CA TYR A 124 15.59 -8.57 -9.99
C TYR A 124 15.44 -9.94 -10.63
N ASP A 125 14.35 -10.14 -11.36
CA ASP A 125 14.12 -11.35 -12.15
C ASP A 125 13.91 -10.96 -13.62
N PRO A 126 14.85 -11.31 -14.53
CA PRO A 126 14.69 -11.01 -15.93
C PRO A 126 13.65 -11.96 -16.55
N LEU A 127 12.51 -11.41 -16.99
CA LEU A 127 11.51 -12.14 -17.77
C LEU A 127 11.99 -12.35 -19.19
N GLY A 128 12.76 -13.38 -19.42
CA GLY A 128 13.26 -13.78 -20.74
C GLY A 128 14.76 -14.07 -20.78
N ARG A 129 15.21 -14.75 -21.82
CA ARG A 129 16.65 -15.02 -22.04
C ARG A 129 17.34 -13.73 -22.43
N LEU A 130 17.99 -13.10 -21.47
CA LEU A 130 18.92 -12.01 -21.73
C LEU A 130 20.20 -12.59 -22.34
N PRO A 131 20.87 -11.86 -23.24
CA PRO A 131 22.26 -12.19 -23.62
C PRO A 131 23.13 -12.23 -22.36
N ASP A 132 24.03 -13.24 -22.27
CA ASP A 132 24.82 -13.53 -21.07
C ASP A 132 25.62 -12.34 -20.51
N HIS A 133 25.99 -11.37 -21.35
CA HIS A 133 26.72 -10.18 -20.96
C HIS A 133 25.82 -9.14 -20.22
N ILE A 134 24.49 -9.19 -20.42
CA ILE A 134 23.54 -8.33 -19.73
C ILE A 134 23.05 -9.02 -18.45
N GLN A 135 22.89 -10.34 -18.48
CA GLN A 135 22.47 -11.13 -17.32
C GLN A 135 23.42 -10.95 -16.14
N LYS A 136 24.74 -10.90 -16.42
CA LYS A 136 25.78 -10.71 -15.41
C LYS A 136 25.77 -9.33 -14.71
N SER A 137 25.16 -8.31 -15.34
CA SER A 137 25.04 -6.97 -14.77
C SER A 137 23.79 -6.77 -13.89
N ILE A 138 22.81 -7.68 -13.94
CA ILE A 138 21.50 -7.56 -13.28
C ILE A 138 21.37 -8.52 -12.09
N GLU A 139 22.37 -9.40 -11.86
CA GLU A 139 22.33 -10.45 -10.82
C GLU A 139 22.47 -9.93 -9.38
N ASP A 140 22.73 -8.66 -9.15
CA ASP A 140 22.92 -8.14 -7.80
C ASP A 140 21.60 -7.63 -7.19
N ASN A 141 21.06 -8.43 -6.28
CA ASN A 141 19.99 -7.98 -5.38
C ASN A 141 20.43 -6.72 -4.62
N ALA A 142 19.62 -5.67 -4.66
CA ALA A 142 19.97 -4.40 -4.05
C ALA A 142 19.36 -4.27 -2.63
N PHE A 143 20.21 -3.90 -1.67
CA PHE A 143 19.71 -3.42 -0.38
C PHE A 143 19.21 -1.99 -0.55
N ILE A 144 17.98 -1.75 -0.13
CA ILE A 144 17.33 -0.44 -0.24
C ILE A 144 16.94 0.08 1.14
N TYR A 145 16.98 1.39 1.27
CA TYR A 145 16.51 2.10 2.45
C TYR A 145 15.93 3.46 2.06
N GLY A 146 15.19 4.07 2.97
CA GLY A 146 14.64 5.38 2.68
C GLY A 146 13.58 5.82 3.67
N ILE A 147 12.82 6.81 3.24
CA ILE A 147 11.67 7.34 3.96
C ILE A 147 10.43 7.27 3.07
N THR A 148 9.28 7.05 3.66
CA THR A 148 8.00 7.09 2.96
C THR A 148 7.13 8.20 3.52
N GLY A 149 6.45 8.94 2.64
CA GLY A 149 5.32 9.80 2.98
C GLY A 149 4.04 9.08 2.62
N SER A 150 3.02 9.17 3.47
CA SER A 150 1.76 8.43 3.33
C SER A 150 0.57 9.33 3.61
N ILE A 151 -0.49 9.14 2.82
CA ILE A 151 -1.82 9.69 3.08
C ILE A 151 -2.79 8.51 3.12
N GLU A 152 -3.69 8.49 4.11
CA GLU A 152 -4.60 7.38 4.31
C GLU A 152 -5.98 7.87 4.70
N ILE A 153 -7.01 7.27 4.11
CA ILE A 153 -8.41 7.42 4.48
C ILE A 153 -8.86 6.13 5.15
N GLU A 154 -9.38 6.24 6.36
CA GLU A 154 -9.95 5.15 7.14
C GLU A 154 -11.46 5.33 7.27
N ILE A 155 -12.22 4.30 6.93
CA ILE A 155 -13.68 4.29 6.99
C ILE A 155 -14.13 3.12 7.86
N PHE A 156 -14.69 3.39 9.04
CA PHE A 156 -15.21 2.36 9.94
C PHE A 156 -16.47 1.72 9.37
N LEU A 157 -16.38 0.41 9.06
CA LEU A 157 -17.51 -0.39 8.63
C LEU A 157 -18.31 -0.94 9.82
N MET A 158 -17.56 -1.33 10.85
CA MET A 158 -18.09 -1.93 12.09
C MET A 158 -17.25 -1.45 13.27
N LYS A 159 -17.68 -1.81 14.49
CA LYS A 159 -16.95 -1.42 15.72
C LYS A 159 -15.47 -1.78 15.73
N LYS A 160 -15.08 -2.88 15.07
CA LYS A 160 -13.73 -3.40 15.09
C LYS A 160 -13.07 -3.44 13.71
N ILE A 161 -13.80 -3.13 12.65
CA ILE A 161 -13.32 -3.27 11.27
C ILE A 161 -13.45 -1.93 10.55
N ALA A 162 -12.35 -1.48 9.99
CA ALA A 162 -12.30 -0.32 9.11
C ALA A 162 -11.77 -0.73 7.72
N PHE A 163 -12.29 -0.08 6.70
CA PHE A 163 -11.73 -0.08 5.37
C PHE A 163 -10.70 1.03 5.26
N VAL A 164 -9.56 0.74 4.64
CA VAL A 164 -8.44 1.65 4.54
C VAL A 164 -8.03 1.81 3.10
N LEU A 165 -7.91 3.07 2.67
CA LEU A 165 -7.36 3.46 1.37
C LEU A 165 -6.16 4.35 1.61
N GLY A 166 -5.03 4.06 0.96
CA GLY A 166 -3.81 4.82 1.13
C GLY A 166 -3.09 5.12 -0.19
N ALA A 167 -2.25 6.13 -0.13
CA ALA A 167 -1.26 6.43 -1.15
C ALA A 167 0.08 6.65 -0.44
N ASN A 168 1.11 5.95 -0.90
CA ASN A 168 2.44 5.99 -0.33
C ASN A 168 3.43 6.50 -1.39
N MET A 169 4.34 7.36 -0.96
CA MET A 169 5.34 7.99 -1.79
C MET A 169 6.73 7.81 -1.16
N PRO A 170 7.38 6.66 -1.37
CA PRO A 170 8.72 6.41 -0.84
C PRO A 170 9.79 7.14 -1.64
N LEU A 171 10.75 7.70 -0.93
CA LEU A 171 12.06 8.12 -1.43
C LEU A 171 13.04 7.01 -1.10
N THR A 172 13.51 6.31 -2.13
CA THR A 172 14.33 5.10 -2.01
C THR A 172 15.77 5.39 -2.39
N PHE A 173 16.70 4.93 -1.57
CA PHE A 173 18.14 4.97 -1.81
C PHE A 173 18.68 3.55 -1.90
N GLY A 174 19.80 3.37 -2.60
CA GLY A 174 20.44 2.06 -2.78
C GLY A 174 19.85 1.23 -3.93
N SER A 175 18.84 1.72 -4.64
CA SER A 175 18.27 1.07 -5.80
C SER A 175 18.85 1.66 -7.09
N GLU A 176 19.10 0.82 -8.07
CA GLU A 176 19.52 1.25 -9.42
C GLU A 176 18.36 1.85 -10.23
N SER A 177 17.12 1.58 -9.83
CA SER A 177 15.94 2.13 -10.46
C SER A 177 15.47 3.44 -9.80
N SER A 178 14.44 4.10 -10.34
CA SER A 178 14.05 5.46 -9.96
C SER A 178 13.85 5.66 -8.44
N TRP A 179 14.30 6.78 -7.91
CA TRP A 179 14.25 7.17 -6.50
C TRP A 179 12.84 7.35 -5.94
N PHE A 180 11.85 7.56 -6.82
CA PHE A 180 10.48 7.85 -6.45
C PHE A 180 9.52 6.82 -7.03
N ARG A 181 8.86 6.04 -6.17
CA ARG A 181 8.04 4.91 -6.58
C ARG A 181 6.74 4.83 -5.78
N GLY A 182 5.81 5.73 -6.08
CA GLY A 182 4.51 5.74 -5.43
C GLY A 182 3.70 4.46 -5.65
N ASN A 183 2.82 4.16 -4.69
CA ASN A 183 1.84 3.08 -4.78
C ASN A 183 0.56 3.46 -4.05
N SER A 184 -0.56 2.93 -4.52
CA SER A 184 -1.85 2.96 -3.81
C SER A 184 -2.04 1.68 -3.03
N THR A 185 -2.71 1.79 -1.89
CA THR A 185 -3.07 0.63 -1.05
C THR A 185 -4.56 0.65 -0.74
N ALA A 186 -5.15 -0.55 -0.64
CA ALA A 186 -6.53 -0.73 -0.22
C ALA A 186 -6.66 -2.01 0.61
N GLY A 187 -7.37 -1.96 1.74
CA GLY A 187 -7.51 -3.13 2.58
C GLY A 187 -8.38 -2.93 3.81
N LEU A 188 -8.16 -3.81 4.78
CA LEU A 188 -8.92 -3.84 6.01
C LEU A 188 -8.00 -3.65 7.22
N ARG A 189 -8.51 -2.94 8.21
CA ARG A 189 -7.91 -2.75 9.52
C ARG A 189 -8.82 -3.33 10.57
N ILE A 190 -8.25 -4.15 11.46
CA ILE A 190 -8.94 -4.78 12.58
C ILE A 190 -8.44 -4.15 13.86
N ASN A 191 -9.35 -3.66 14.67
CA ASN A 191 -9.11 -3.15 16.02
C ASN A 191 -9.21 -4.32 17.01
N LEU A 192 -8.10 -4.59 17.69
CA LEU A 192 -7.93 -5.73 18.60
C LEU A 192 -8.41 -5.43 20.03
#